data_5d40d779788361209156f8f7683be8e0
#
_entry.id   5d40d779788361209156f8f7683be8e0
#
_cell.length_a   1.000
_cell.length_b   1.000
_cell.length_c   1.000
_cell.angle_alpha   90.00
_cell.angle_beta   90.00
_cell.angle_gamma   90.00
#
_symmetry.space_group_name_H-M   'P 1'
#
loop_
_entity.id
_entity.type
_entity.pdbx_description
1 polymer ?
#
loop_
_entity_poly.entity_id
_entity_poly.type
_entity_poly.pdbx_seq_one_letter_code
_entity_poly.pdbx_strand_id
1 'polypeptide(L)'
;MMDNVLKMQIDKAVPAGYKLTEMGVIPEDWDVYTFNDLIESCSSGATPYRGNKSFYTGSNKWITSGELNYCVINDTLEKISDEAVKRSNLKIHPAGTFLMAITGMEAAGTRGACGIVGQSAATNQSCMAIYPNHKLSSLYLYHWYVYNGESLAFKYCQGTKQLSYTAGLLRTIPIYIPRTIKEQTRIANVLSDTDALITKLEQLIAKKQTIKSATMQQLLTGRTRLPQFSKHPDGTSKSYKASELGSIPEDWKVLSVGQVCDLLTGFPFSSNKYSDSGIRLLRGSNVKRGITDWSDGITQYWPEISADIKQYE
;
A
#
# COMPACT_ATOMS: atom_id res chain seq x y z
N MET A 1 24.09 18.27 -25.96
CA MET A 1 24.82 17.13 -25.35
C MET A 1 23.92 16.14 -24.60
N MET A 2 22.78 16.53 -24.02
CA MET A 2 21.81 15.60 -23.39
C MET A 2 21.09 14.68 -24.38
N ASP A 3 20.79 15.12 -25.61
CA ASP A 3 20.10 14.30 -26.60
C ASP A 3 20.92 13.11 -27.15
N ASN A 4 22.25 13.19 -27.12
CA ASN A 4 23.09 12.09 -27.59
C ASN A 4 23.29 10.98 -26.56
N VAL A 5 23.19 11.28 -25.27
CA VAL A 5 23.27 10.27 -24.20
C VAL A 5 21.97 9.46 -24.11
N LEU A 6 20.82 10.10 -24.34
CA LEU A 6 19.53 9.39 -24.44
C LEU A 6 19.45 8.50 -25.67
N LYS A 7 19.99 8.96 -26.83
CA LYS A 7 20.08 8.12 -28.04
C LYS A 7 21.01 6.92 -27.90
N MET A 8 22.10 7.03 -27.15
CA MET A 8 23.02 5.91 -26.88
C MET A 8 22.48 4.84 -25.92
N GLN A 9 21.47 5.15 -25.11
CA GLN A 9 20.76 4.13 -24.30
C GLN A 9 19.64 3.41 -25.06
N ILE A 10 19.26 3.87 -26.23
CA ILE A 10 18.17 3.32 -27.07
C ILE A 10 18.68 2.22 -28.01
N ASP A 11 19.98 2.06 -28.19
CA ASP A 11 20.59 0.97 -28.97
C ASP A 11 20.65 -0.40 -28.26
N LYS A 12 19.86 -0.61 -27.18
CA LYS A 12 19.52 -1.98 -26.80
C LYS A 12 18.62 -2.52 -27.88
N ALA A 13 19.13 -3.51 -28.65
CA ALA A 13 18.39 -4.18 -29.70
C ALA A 13 16.97 -4.50 -29.20
N VAL A 14 15.93 -4.00 -29.88
CA VAL A 14 14.55 -4.27 -29.56
C VAL A 14 14.36 -5.79 -29.65
N PRO A 15 13.86 -6.47 -28.62
CA PRO A 15 13.68 -7.92 -28.65
C PRO A 15 12.76 -8.34 -29.81
N ALA A 16 12.98 -9.54 -30.34
CA ALA A 16 12.11 -10.11 -31.39
C ALA A 16 10.65 -10.15 -30.90
N GLY A 17 9.69 -9.73 -31.73
CA GLY A 17 8.28 -9.62 -31.38
C GLY A 17 7.89 -8.32 -30.63
N TYR A 18 8.82 -7.37 -30.52
CA TYR A 18 8.59 -6.06 -29.91
C TYR A 18 8.92 -4.92 -30.89
N LYS A 19 8.32 -3.76 -30.66
CA LYS A 19 8.62 -2.51 -31.40
C LYS A 19 8.90 -1.36 -30.43
N LEU A 20 9.78 -0.46 -30.86
CA LEU A 20 10.05 0.78 -30.13
C LEU A 20 9.00 1.84 -30.48
N THR A 21 8.48 2.51 -29.45
CA THR A 21 7.53 3.61 -29.58
C THR A 21 7.96 4.78 -28.68
N GLU A 22 7.27 5.90 -28.77
CA GLU A 22 7.48 7.04 -27.85
C GLU A 22 7.16 6.71 -26.37
N MET A 23 6.38 5.64 -26.13
CA MET A 23 6.04 5.11 -24.80
C MET A 23 7.01 4.02 -24.32
N GLY A 24 8.06 3.71 -25.10
CA GLY A 24 9.01 2.65 -24.84
C GLY A 24 8.82 1.43 -25.75
N VAL A 25 9.37 0.30 -25.35
CA VAL A 25 9.31 -0.96 -26.10
C VAL A 25 8.03 -1.71 -25.73
N ILE A 26 7.19 -1.98 -26.73
CA ILE A 26 5.91 -2.69 -26.56
C ILE A 26 5.83 -3.88 -27.52
N PRO A 27 4.97 -4.90 -27.31
CA PRO A 27 4.72 -5.98 -28.26
C PRO A 27 4.33 -5.44 -29.66
N GLU A 28 4.75 -6.11 -30.73
CA GLU A 28 4.47 -5.68 -32.10
C GLU A 28 2.98 -5.62 -32.44
N ASP A 29 2.18 -6.51 -31.85
CA ASP A 29 0.73 -6.63 -32.03
C ASP A 29 -0.07 -5.68 -31.14
N TRP A 30 0.58 -4.88 -30.29
CA TRP A 30 -0.08 -3.82 -29.53
C TRP A 30 -0.04 -2.52 -30.31
N ASP A 31 -1.05 -1.67 -30.11
CA ASP A 31 -1.16 -0.37 -30.78
C ASP A 31 -1.09 0.78 -29.78
N VAL A 32 -0.57 1.91 -30.26
CA VAL A 32 -0.53 3.18 -29.51
C VAL A 32 -1.68 4.05 -30.01
N TYR A 33 -2.48 4.54 -29.08
CA TYR A 33 -3.58 5.48 -29.30
C TYR A 33 -3.41 6.68 -28.38
N THR A 34 -4.22 7.72 -28.60
CA THR A 34 -4.43 8.75 -27.58
C THR A 34 -5.69 8.43 -26.76
N PHE A 35 -5.80 9.01 -25.58
CA PHE A 35 -7.05 8.92 -24.81
C PHE A 35 -8.24 9.43 -25.62
N ASN A 36 -8.06 10.43 -26.51
CA ASN A 36 -9.12 10.90 -27.40
C ASN A 36 -9.68 9.82 -28.32
N ASP A 37 -8.84 8.89 -28.78
CA ASP A 37 -9.24 7.81 -29.68
C ASP A 37 -9.99 6.67 -28.96
N LEU A 38 -9.86 6.58 -27.64
CA LEU A 38 -10.32 5.46 -26.83
C LEU A 38 -11.42 5.84 -25.82
N ILE A 39 -11.63 7.13 -25.57
CA ILE A 39 -12.62 7.62 -24.62
C ILE A 39 -13.85 8.10 -25.39
N GLU A 40 -15.02 7.49 -25.11
CA GLU A 40 -16.30 7.96 -25.62
C GLU A 40 -16.70 9.28 -24.93
N SER A 41 -16.62 9.29 -23.58
CA SER A 41 -16.91 10.48 -22.78
C SER A 41 -16.16 10.48 -21.46
N CYS A 42 -16.07 11.64 -20.84
CA CYS A 42 -15.59 11.79 -19.48
C CYS A 42 -16.48 12.79 -18.72
N SER A 43 -16.53 12.65 -17.40
CA SER A 43 -17.37 13.49 -16.55
C SER A 43 -16.71 13.70 -15.20
N SER A 44 -16.51 14.95 -14.79
CA SER A 44 -16.17 15.28 -13.40
C SER A 44 -17.45 15.53 -12.61
N GLY A 45 -17.39 15.25 -11.30
CA GLY A 45 -18.51 15.52 -10.41
C GLY A 45 -18.53 16.95 -9.88
N ALA A 46 -19.25 17.14 -8.77
CA ALA A 46 -19.32 18.41 -8.05
C ALA A 46 -19.45 18.16 -6.54
N THR A 47 -19.17 19.21 -5.75
CA THR A 47 -19.42 19.19 -4.30
C THR A 47 -20.77 19.88 -4.05
N PRO A 48 -21.77 19.16 -3.50
CA PRO A 48 -23.01 19.77 -3.06
C PRO A 48 -22.72 20.87 -2.02
N TYR A 49 -23.58 21.87 -1.97
CA TYR A 49 -23.39 23.00 -1.06
C TYR A 49 -23.23 22.54 0.40
N ARG A 50 -22.05 22.71 0.98
CA ARG A 50 -21.70 22.26 2.33
C ARG A 50 -22.50 22.91 3.45
N GLY A 51 -23.03 24.12 3.23
CA GLY A 51 -23.91 24.82 4.17
C GLY A 51 -25.26 24.15 4.39
N ASN A 52 -25.70 23.28 3.45
CA ASN A 52 -26.93 22.53 3.61
C ASN A 52 -26.63 21.10 4.11
N LYS A 53 -26.75 20.89 5.43
CA LYS A 53 -26.47 19.60 6.07
C LYS A 53 -27.39 18.47 5.58
N SER A 54 -28.62 18.78 5.12
CA SER A 54 -29.53 17.75 4.61
C SER A 54 -29.04 17.10 3.31
N PHE A 55 -28.13 17.74 2.60
CA PHE A 55 -27.50 17.16 1.40
C PHE A 55 -26.59 15.98 1.73
N TYR A 56 -26.12 15.87 2.96
CA TYR A 56 -25.17 14.85 3.44
C TYR A 56 -25.82 13.81 4.36
N THR A 57 -27.14 13.63 4.28
CA THR A 57 -27.90 12.66 5.07
C THR A 57 -28.53 11.54 4.24
N GLY A 58 -28.17 11.42 2.97
CA GLY A 58 -28.75 10.45 2.04
C GLY A 58 -28.06 9.09 2.04
N SER A 59 -28.39 8.28 1.04
CA SER A 59 -27.83 6.94 0.79
C SER A 59 -26.97 6.85 -0.47
N ASN A 60 -26.98 7.89 -1.33
CA ASN A 60 -26.18 7.87 -2.54
C ASN A 60 -24.68 8.03 -2.17
N LYS A 61 -23.88 7.07 -2.58
CA LYS A 61 -22.42 7.13 -2.40
C LYS A 61 -21.86 8.32 -3.17
N TRP A 62 -20.91 9.03 -2.54
CA TRP A 62 -20.27 10.19 -3.13
C TRP A 62 -18.76 10.11 -2.94
N ILE A 63 -18.08 9.71 -4.01
CA ILE A 63 -16.63 9.46 -4.02
C ILE A 63 -15.88 10.78 -4.14
N THR A 64 -14.94 10.99 -3.25
CA THR A 64 -13.97 12.09 -3.28
C THR A 64 -12.61 11.60 -3.76
N SER A 65 -11.74 12.51 -4.19
CA SER A 65 -10.38 12.14 -4.63
C SER A 65 -9.54 11.48 -3.54
N GLY A 66 -9.83 11.74 -2.25
CA GLY A 66 -9.17 11.06 -1.13
C GLY A 66 -9.50 9.58 -1.00
N GLU A 67 -10.54 9.11 -1.68
CA GLU A 67 -10.94 7.71 -1.68
C GLU A 67 -10.40 6.93 -2.91
N LEU A 68 -9.73 7.63 -3.83
CA LEU A 68 -9.06 7.03 -4.98
C LEU A 68 -7.70 6.46 -4.53
N ASN A 69 -7.74 5.27 -3.96
CA ASN A 69 -6.56 4.60 -3.39
C ASN A 69 -6.28 3.27 -4.08
N TYR A 70 -6.22 3.29 -5.41
CA TYR A 70 -5.88 2.14 -6.25
C TYR A 70 -6.70 0.89 -5.91
N CYS A 71 -8.02 1.07 -5.76
CA CYS A 71 -8.92 -0.01 -5.34
C CYS A 71 -10.30 0.06 -6.03
N VAL A 72 -11.08 -0.99 -5.82
CA VAL A 72 -12.53 -0.99 -6.13
C VAL A 72 -13.26 -0.38 -4.95
N ILE A 73 -13.97 0.73 -5.19
CA ILE A 73 -14.65 1.54 -4.17
C ILE A 73 -16.08 1.02 -3.99
N ASN A 74 -16.31 0.25 -2.94
CA ASN A 74 -17.60 -0.35 -2.63
C ASN A 74 -18.47 0.48 -1.70
N ASP A 75 -17.89 1.37 -0.90
CA ASP A 75 -18.59 2.31 -0.02
C ASP A 75 -17.79 3.61 0.08
N THR A 76 -18.43 4.67 0.61
CA THR A 76 -17.84 6.01 0.73
C THR A 76 -17.97 6.54 2.15
N LEU A 77 -17.04 7.40 2.54
CA LEU A 77 -17.04 8.07 3.84
C LEU A 77 -18.29 8.95 4.01
N GLU A 78 -18.66 9.67 2.95
CA GLU A 78 -19.83 10.51 2.92
C GLU A 78 -20.86 9.99 1.92
N LYS A 79 -22.13 10.16 2.25
CA LYS A 79 -23.27 9.85 1.37
C LYS A 79 -24.13 11.10 1.22
N ILE A 80 -24.76 11.23 0.08
CA ILE A 80 -25.55 12.42 -0.27
C ILE A 80 -26.99 12.04 -0.57
N SER A 81 -27.91 13.00 -0.38
CA SER A 81 -29.34 12.84 -0.65
C SER A 81 -29.65 12.93 -2.14
N ASP A 82 -30.81 12.43 -2.56
CA ASP A 82 -31.31 12.56 -3.94
C ASP A 82 -31.46 14.03 -4.33
N GLU A 83 -31.85 14.88 -3.37
CA GLU A 83 -31.94 16.31 -3.61
C GLU A 83 -30.58 16.92 -3.90
N ALA A 84 -29.52 16.50 -3.19
CA ALA A 84 -28.17 16.94 -3.43
C ALA A 84 -27.68 16.52 -4.83
N VAL A 85 -27.96 15.27 -5.24
CA VAL A 85 -27.64 14.78 -6.58
C VAL A 85 -28.32 15.66 -7.64
N LYS A 86 -29.62 15.91 -7.48
CA LYS A 86 -30.40 16.69 -8.43
C LYS A 86 -29.97 18.16 -8.49
N ARG A 87 -29.83 18.82 -7.33
CA ARG A 87 -29.48 20.26 -7.28
C ARG A 87 -28.06 20.55 -7.70
N SER A 88 -27.14 19.60 -7.50
CA SER A 88 -25.75 19.74 -7.93
C SER A 88 -25.49 19.17 -9.31
N ASN A 89 -26.54 18.72 -10.03
CA ASN A 89 -26.46 18.11 -11.35
C ASN A 89 -25.42 16.99 -11.43
N LEU A 90 -25.39 16.14 -10.40
CA LEU A 90 -24.42 15.05 -10.30
C LEU A 90 -24.86 13.86 -11.14
N LYS A 91 -23.89 13.29 -11.84
CA LYS A 91 -24.07 12.01 -12.53
C LYS A 91 -23.79 10.87 -11.54
N ILE A 92 -24.67 9.86 -11.53
CA ILE A 92 -24.41 8.59 -10.84
C ILE A 92 -23.69 7.67 -11.83
N HIS A 93 -22.46 7.32 -11.50
CA HIS A 93 -21.62 6.43 -12.30
C HIS A 93 -21.93 4.98 -11.95
N PRO A 94 -22.13 4.08 -12.92
CA PRO A 94 -22.37 2.67 -12.66
C PRO A 94 -21.11 1.96 -12.16
N ALA A 95 -21.27 0.79 -11.53
CA ALA A 95 -20.18 -0.10 -11.19
C ALA A 95 -19.33 -0.43 -12.43
N GLY A 96 -18.02 -0.57 -12.24
CA GLY A 96 -17.05 -0.79 -13.32
C GLY A 96 -16.53 0.50 -13.98
N THR A 97 -17.05 1.68 -13.62
CA THR A 97 -16.53 2.96 -14.15
C THR A 97 -15.13 3.23 -13.57
N PHE A 98 -14.17 3.54 -14.45
CA PHE A 98 -12.84 3.98 -14.06
C PHE A 98 -12.88 5.45 -13.63
N LEU A 99 -12.27 5.73 -12.47
CA LEU A 99 -12.11 7.07 -11.90
C LEU A 99 -10.64 7.42 -11.77
N MET A 100 -10.28 8.66 -12.06
CA MET A 100 -8.96 9.21 -11.79
C MET A 100 -9.04 10.56 -11.08
N ALA A 101 -8.06 10.86 -10.24
CA ALA A 101 -7.87 12.20 -9.68
C ALA A 101 -7.38 13.14 -10.77
N ILE A 102 -8.00 14.33 -10.84
CA ILE A 102 -7.60 15.37 -11.80
C ILE A 102 -7.09 16.65 -11.12
N THR A 103 -7.13 16.72 -9.80
CA THR A 103 -6.60 17.82 -8.98
C THR A 103 -6.02 17.27 -7.67
N GLY A 104 -5.19 18.06 -6.98
CA GLY A 104 -4.64 17.67 -5.68
C GLY A 104 -3.48 16.68 -5.79
N MET A 105 -2.68 16.78 -6.84
CA MET A 105 -1.59 15.86 -7.15
C MET A 105 -0.20 16.37 -6.74
N GLU A 106 -0.15 17.30 -5.80
CA GLU A 106 1.09 17.93 -5.33
C GLU A 106 1.89 16.99 -4.42
N ALA A 107 1.18 16.26 -3.56
CA ALA A 107 1.81 15.38 -2.57
C ALA A 107 2.24 14.05 -3.18
N ALA A 108 3.33 13.49 -2.66
CA ALA A 108 3.72 12.14 -2.97
C ALA A 108 2.61 11.16 -2.57
N GLY A 109 2.27 10.20 -3.46
CA GLY A 109 1.21 9.22 -3.25
C GLY A 109 -0.21 9.67 -3.66
N THR A 110 -0.40 10.97 -4.02
CA THR A 110 -1.68 11.43 -4.61
C THR A 110 -1.63 11.49 -6.13
N ARG A 111 -0.42 11.52 -6.70
CA ARG A 111 -0.19 11.51 -8.15
C ARG A 111 -0.62 10.19 -8.75
N GLY A 112 -1.44 10.27 -9.79
CA GLY A 112 -1.94 9.07 -10.45
C GLY A 112 -2.99 8.31 -9.64
N ALA A 113 -3.54 8.89 -8.55
CA ALA A 113 -4.59 8.27 -7.76
C ALA A 113 -5.80 7.93 -8.64
N CYS A 114 -6.27 6.68 -8.55
CA CYS A 114 -7.36 6.17 -9.35
C CYS A 114 -8.15 5.07 -8.60
N GLY A 115 -9.27 4.66 -9.17
CA GLY A 115 -10.08 3.58 -8.63
C GLY A 115 -11.16 3.14 -9.61
N ILE A 116 -11.83 2.06 -9.26
CA ILE A 116 -13.02 1.56 -9.98
C ILE A 116 -14.25 1.73 -9.08
N VAL A 117 -15.33 2.24 -9.65
CA VAL A 117 -16.62 2.27 -8.96
C VAL A 117 -17.10 0.84 -8.73
N GLY A 118 -17.17 0.39 -7.48
CA GLY A 118 -17.65 -0.95 -7.12
C GLY A 118 -19.18 -1.01 -7.01
N GLN A 119 -19.79 0.07 -6.53
CA GLN A 119 -21.24 0.26 -6.49
C GLN A 119 -21.57 1.67 -6.96
N SER A 120 -22.71 1.82 -7.64
CA SER A 120 -23.11 3.10 -8.23
C SER A 120 -22.92 4.28 -7.28
N ALA A 121 -22.24 5.32 -7.74
CA ALA A 121 -21.84 6.47 -6.93
C ALA A 121 -21.74 7.76 -7.76
N ALA A 122 -21.95 8.91 -7.12
CA ALA A 122 -21.55 10.21 -7.64
C ALA A 122 -20.08 10.48 -7.26
N THR A 123 -19.49 11.53 -7.85
CA THR A 123 -18.11 11.96 -7.56
C THR A 123 -18.06 13.45 -7.23
N ASN A 124 -16.97 13.87 -6.56
CA ASN A 124 -16.67 15.29 -6.44
C ASN A 124 -15.98 15.83 -7.71
N GLN A 125 -15.72 17.13 -7.76
CA GLN A 125 -15.09 17.81 -8.91
C GLN A 125 -13.63 17.45 -9.13
N SER A 126 -12.97 16.83 -8.15
CA SER A 126 -11.56 16.38 -8.23
C SER A 126 -11.41 14.99 -8.82
N CYS A 127 -12.52 14.28 -9.02
CA CYS A 127 -12.57 12.98 -9.67
C CYS A 127 -13.11 13.12 -11.09
N MET A 128 -12.47 12.46 -12.04
CA MET A 128 -12.98 12.31 -13.40
C MET A 128 -13.32 10.86 -13.67
N ALA A 129 -14.56 10.63 -14.03
CA ALA A 129 -15.03 9.34 -14.54
C ALA A 129 -14.73 9.26 -16.03
N ILE A 130 -14.10 8.18 -16.45
CA ILE A 130 -13.77 7.90 -17.85
C ILE A 130 -14.64 6.76 -18.35
N TYR A 131 -15.25 6.98 -19.50
CA TYR A 131 -16.03 6.00 -20.21
C TYR A 131 -15.31 5.60 -21.50
N PRO A 132 -14.62 4.46 -21.51
CA PRO A 132 -13.98 3.97 -22.71
C PRO A 132 -14.99 3.58 -23.78
N ASN A 133 -14.56 3.69 -25.04
CA ASN A 133 -15.30 3.15 -26.17
C ASN A 133 -15.08 1.62 -26.31
N HIS A 134 -15.63 1.02 -27.39
CA HIS A 134 -15.56 -0.42 -27.65
C HIS A 134 -14.12 -0.99 -27.84
N LYS A 135 -13.10 -0.15 -27.97
CA LYS A 135 -11.68 -0.59 -28.13
C LYS A 135 -10.92 -0.73 -26.81
N LEU A 136 -11.43 -0.19 -25.72
CA LEU A 136 -10.73 -0.15 -24.45
C LEU A 136 -11.58 -0.68 -23.29
N SER A 137 -11.04 -1.64 -22.55
CA SER A 137 -11.63 -2.14 -21.29
C SER A 137 -11.36 -1.18 -20.15
N SER A 138 -12.38 -0.81 -19.35
CA SER A 138 -12.23 0.01 -18.15
C SER A 138 -11.29 -0.63 -17.13
N LEU A 139 -11.34 -1.96 -16.98
CA LEU A 139 -10.48 -2.69 -16.03
C LEU A 139 -9.02 -2.74 -16.51
N TYR A 140 -8.79 -2.90 -17.82
CA TYR A 140 -7.44 -2.77 -18.39
C TYR A 140 -6.91 -1.35 -18.20
N LEU A 141 -7.72 -0.33 -18.51
CA LEU A 141 -7.35 1.07 -18.30
C LEU A 141 -6.97 1.35 -16.84
N TYR A 142 -7.71 0.77 -15.89
CA TYR A 142 -7.40 0.89 -14.47
C TYR A 142 -5.99 0.36 -14.15
N HIS A 143 -5.66 -0.88 -14.49
CA HIS A 143 -4.34 -1.45 -14.21
C HIS A 143 -3.22 -0.73 -14.99
N TRP A 144 -3.49 -0.36 -16.24
CA TRP A 144 -2.55 0.45 -17.02
C TRP A 144 -2.26 1.79 -16.34
N TYR A 145 -3.30 2.44 -15.80
CA TYR A 145 -3.15 3.73 -15.11
C TYR A 145 -2.52 3.59 -13.72
N VAL A 146 -2.78 2.51 -13.00
CA VAL A 146 -2.07 2.19 -11.74
C VAL A 146 -0.56 2.15 -11.96
N TYR A 147 -0.12 1.58 -13.08
CA TYR A 147 1.31 1.49 -13.43
C TYR A 147 1.89 2.81 -13.94
N ASN A 148 1.16 3.54 -14.78
CA ASN A 148 1.67 4.71 -15.49
C ASN A 148 1.27 6.06 -14.85
N GLY A 149 0.24 6.08 -14.00
CA GLY A 149 -0.46 7.30 -13.56
C GLY A 149 0.43 8.33 -12.86
N GLU A 150 1.37 7.91 -12.03
CA GLU A 150 2.28 8.83 -11.35
C GLU A 150 3.21 9.54 -12.35
N SER A 151 3.82 8.79 -13.28
CA SER A 151 4.70 9.34 -14.31
C SER A 151 3.95 10.25 -15.30
N LEU A 152 2.70 9.88 -15.63
CA LEU A 152 1.82 10.70 -16.46
C LEU A 152 1.43 12.00 -15.74
N ALA A 153 1.09 11.92 -14.46
CA ALA A 153 0.78 13.10 -13.67
C ALA A 153 2.00 14.04 -13.60
N PHE A 154 3.19 13.49 -13.40
CA PHE A 154 4.41 14.28 -13.39
C PHE A 154 4.71 14.95 -14.75
N LYS A 155 4.45 14.24 -15.85
CA LYS A 155 4.74 14.72 -17.21
C LYS A 155 3.69 15.72 -17.72
N TYR A 156 2.41 15.50 -17.44
CA TYR A 156 1.31 16.20 -18.09
C TYR A 156 0.50 17.13 -17.19
N CYS A 157 0.61 17.05 -15.84
CA CYS A 157 -0.09 17.98 -14.98
C CYS A 157 0.49 19.39 -15.08
N GLN A 158 -0.38 20.37 -15.07
CA GLN A 158 -0.06 21.78 -15.14
C GLN A 158 -0.55 22.52 -13.88
N GLY A 159 0.15 23.58 -13.53
CA GLY A 159 -0.18 24.47 -12.40
C GLY A 159 1.01 24.70 -11.49
N THR A 160 1.05 25.88 -10.86
CA THR A 160 2.12 26.28 -9.94
C THR A 160 1.75 26.09 -8.47
N LYS A 161 0.45 26.19 -8.15
CA LYS A 161 -0.08 26.01 -6.78
C LYS A 161 -0.88 24.72 -6.63
N GLN A 162 -1.54 24.29 -7.70
CA GLN A 162 -2.32 23.04 -7.72
C GLN A 162 -2.09 22.36 -9.06
N LEU A 163 -1.50 21.16 -9.02
CA LEU A 163 -1.30 20.36 -10.21
C LEU A 163 -2.63 19.74 -10.63
N SER A 164 -2.98 19.87 -11.91
CA SER A 164 -4.24 19.38 -12.44
C SER A 164 -4.15 18.92 -13.89
N TYR A 165 -5.01 17.96 -14.26
CA TYR A 165 -5.32 17.66 -15.66
C TYR A 165 -6.48 18.53 -16.14
N THR A 166 -6.34 19.14 -17.31
CA THR A 166 -7.50 19.62 -18.05
C THR A 166 -8.07 18.49 -18.94
N ALA A 167 -9.37 18.54 -19.23
CA ALA A 167 -9.99 17.55 -20.12
C ALA A 167 -9.33 17.53 -21.53
N GLY A 168 -8.88 18.69 -22.01
CA GLY A 168 -8.17 18.79 -23.29
C GLY A 168 -6.82 18.10 -23.25
N LEU A 169 -6.04 18.34 -22.19
CA LEU A 169 -4.72 17.75 -22.01
C LEU A 169 -4.80 16.22 -21.81
N LEU A 170 -5.79 15.77 -21.02
CA LEU A 170 -6.01 14.34 -20.82
C LEU A 170 -6.19 13.61 -22.15
N ARG A 171 -6.94 14.20 -23.08
CA ARG A 171 -7.22 13.60 -24.41
C ARG A 171 -5.96 13.40 -25.25
N THR A 172 -4.88 14.15 -25.02
CA THR A 172 -3.62 14.05 -25.78
C THR A 172 -2.67 12.99 -25.22
N ILE A 173 -2.95 12.41 -24.05
CA ILE A 173 -2.06 11.42 -23.42
C ILE A 173 -2.06 10.15 -24.27
N PRO A 174 -0.87 9.66 -24.67
CA PRO A 174 -0.75 8.39 -25.38
C PRO A 174 -0.95 7.21 -24.43
N ILE A 175 -1.55 6.15 -24.95
CA ILE A 175 -1.77 4.88 -24.26
C ILE A 175 -1.52 3.72 -25.25
N TYR A 176 -0.82 2.69 -24.81
CA TYR A 176 -0.65 1.46 -25.57
C TYR A 176 -1.58 0.37 -25.05
N ILE A 177 -2.18 -0.35 -25.98
CA ILE A 177 -3.16 -1.39 -25.66
C ILE A 177 -3.02 -2.61 -26.58
N PRO A 178 -3.33 -3.82 -26.07
CA PRO A 178 -3.58 -4.98 -26.94
C PRO A 178 -4.72 -4.67 -27.92
N ARG A 179 -4.62 -5.17 -29.16
CA ARG A 179 -5.65 -4.94 -30.21
C ARG A 179 -7.02 -5.51 -29.85
N THR A 180 -7.06 -6.54 -29.02
CA THR A 180 -8.31 -7.23 -28.72
C THR A 180 -8.76 -6.98 -27.28
N ILE A 181 -10.05 -6.68 -27.10
CA ILE A 181 -10.68 -6.61 -25.76
C ILE A 181 -10.50 -7.90 -24.97
N LYS A 182 -10.46 -9.06 -25.66
CA LYS A 182 -10.27 -10.36 -25.01
C LYS A 182 -8.91 -10.45 -24.31
N GLU A 183 -7.85 -9.97 -24.93
CA GLU A 183 -6.50 -9.94 -24.32
C GLU A 183 -6.42 -8.92 -23.19
N GLN A 184 -6.93 -7.69 -23.41
CA GLN A 184 -7.03 -6.67 -22.38
C GLN A 184 -7.73 -7.21 -21.12
N THR A 185 -8.87 -7.91 -21.31
CA THR A 185 -9.64 -8.50 -20.21
C THR A 185 -8.86 -9.60 -19.50
N ARG A 186 -8.14 -10.45 -20.21
CA ARG A 186 -7.31 -11.49 -19.60
C ARG A 186 -6.18 -10.91 -18.76
N ILE A 187 -5.46 -9.92 -19.29
CA ILE A 187 -4.40 -9.21 -18.55
C ILE A 187 -4.99 -8.59 -17.28
N ALA A 188 -6.08 -7.86 -17.42
CA ALA A 188 -6.73 -7.18 -16.30
C ALA A 188 -7.22 -8.18 -15.23
N ASN A 189 -7.78 -9.32 -15.61
CA ASN A 189 -8.23 -10.33 -14.67
C ASN A 189 -7.07 -10.96 -13.89
N VAL A 190 -5.96 -11.29 -14.56
CA VAL A 190 -4.76 -11.84 -13.87
C VAL A 190 -4.23 -10.85 -12.83
N LEU A 191 -4.17 -9.55 -13.17
CA LEU A 191 -3.74 -8.52 -12.23
C LEU A 191 -4.73 -8.35 -11.08
N SER A 192 -6.04 -8.32 -11.36
CA SER A 192 -7.08 -8.21 -10.33
C SER A 192 -7.11 -9.42 -9.38
N ASP A 193 -6.93 -10.64 -9.92
CA ASP A 193 -6.85 -11.86 -9.10
C ASP A 193 -5.62 -11.84 -8.19
N THR A 194 -4.50 -11.30 -8.69
CA THR A 194 -3.27 -11.13 -7.90
C THR A 194 -3.47 -10.12 -6.78
N ASP A 195 -4.09 -8.96 -7.05
CA ASP A 195 -4.42 -7.95 -6.03
C ASP A 195 -5.37 -8.53 -4.96
N ALA A 196 -6.37 -9.30 -5.39
CA ALA A 196 -7.28 -9.98 -4.47
C ALA A 196 -6.56 -11.02 -3.59
N LEU A 197 -5.58 -11.75 -4.14
CA LEU A 197 -4.75 -12.68 -3.38
C LEU A 197 -3.87 -11.95 -2.35
N ILE A 198 -3.21 -10.87 -2.75
CA ILE A 198 -2.40 -10.03 -1.86
C ILE A 198 -3.25 -9.54 -0.69
N THR A 199 -4.43 -8.96 -0.96
CA THR A 199 -5.36 -8.48 0.07
C THR A 199 -5.76 -9.58 1.06
N LYS A 200 -6.07 -10.79 0.56
CA LYS A 200 -6.42 -11.94 1.43
C LYS A 200 -5.24 -12.40 2.29
N LEU A 201 -4.04 -12.39 1.74
CA LEU A 201 -2.82 -12.74 2.49
C LEU A 201 -2.53 -11.72 3.60
N GLU A 202 -2.68 -10.43 3.33
CA GLU A 202 -2.53 -9.37 4.34
C GLU A 202 -3.54 -9.53 5.49
N GLN A 203 -4.82 -9.80 5.17
CA GLN A 203 -5.84 -10.08 6.16
C GLN A 203 -5.51 -11.33 6.99
N LEU A 204 -4.99 -12.39 6.35
CA LEU A 204 -4.56 -13.60 7.05
C LEU A 204 -3.39 -13.33 8.00
N ILE A 205 -2.39 -12.56 7.56
CA ILE A 205 -1.25 -12.15 8.38
C ILE A 205 -1.74 -11.37 9.59
N ALA A 206 -2.60 -10.36 9.41
CA ALA A 206 -3.16 -9.56 10.49
C ALA A 206 -3.93 -10.43 11.50
N LYS A 207 -4.75 -11.37 11.01
CA LYS A 207 -5.47 -12.34 11.85
C LYS A 207 -4.50 -13.22 12.65
N LYS A 208 -3.46 -13.74 12.03
CA LYS A 208 -2.46 -14.59 12.70
C LYS A 208 -1.67 -13.81 13.76
N GLN A 209 -1.33 -12.55 13.50
CA GLN A 209 -0.68 -11.67 14.47
C GLN A 209 -1.56 -11.42 15.68
N THR A 210 -2.87 -11.17 15.47
CA THR A 210 -3.85 -11.01 16.55
C THR A 210 -3.96 -12.28 17.40
N ILE A 211 -4.08 -13.45 16.77
CA ILE A 211 -4.10 -14.76 17.47
C ILE A 211 -2.82 -14.95 18.27
N LYS A 212 -1.64 -14.70 17.69
CA LYS A 212 -0.36 -14.79 18.39
C LYS A 212 -0.34 -13.92 19.63
N SER A 213 -0.72 -12.64 19.52
CA SER A 213 -0.73 -11.71 20.64
C SER A 213 -1.70 -12.13 21.74
N ALA A 214 -2.92 -12.57 21.38
CA ALA A 214 -3.90 -13.07 22.35
C ALA A 214 -3.42 -14.36 23.05
N THR A 215 -2.85 -15.30 22.30
CA THR A 215 -2.29 -16.54 22.84
C THR A 215 -1.12 -16.27 23.79
N MET A 216 -0.20 -15.37 23.40
CA MET A 216 0.88 -14.93 24.28
C MET A 216 0.35 -14.35 25.59
N GLN A 217 -0.64 -13.46 25.52
CA GLN A 217 -1.24 -12.89 26.73
C GLN A 217 -1.87 -13.96 27.62
N GLN A 218 -2.61 -14.91 27.05
CA GLN A 218 -3.23 -15.99 27.82
C GLN A 218 -2.21 -16.92 28.47
N LEU A 219 -1.20 -17.35 27.72
CA LEU A 219 -0.20 -18.32 28.19
C LEU A 219 0.83 -17.68 29.13
N LEU A 220 1.34 -16.48 28.84
CA LEU A 220 2.37 -15.82 29.63
C LEU A 220 1.82 -15.20 30.93
N THR A 221 0.52 -14.99 31.04
CA THR A 221 -0.12 -14.62 32.30
C THR A 221 -0.64 -15.82 33.08
N GLY A 222 -0.53 -17.02 32.52
CA GLY A 222 -1.03 -18.26 33.13
C GLY A 222 -2.55 -18.39 33.13
N ARG A 223 -3.31 -17.45 32.50
CA ARG A 223 -4.79 -17.53 32.40
C ARG A 223 -5.25 -18.78 31.66
N THR A 224 -4.46 -19.22 30.71
CA THR A 224 -4.61 -20.52 30.03
C THR A 224 -3.36 -21.33 30.27
N ARG A 225 -3.52 -22.59 30.65
CA ARG A 225 -2.41 -23.54 30.85
C ARG A 225 -2.39 -24.55 29.72
N LEU A 226 -1.21 -24.91 29.28
CA LEU A 226 -1.08 -26.07 28.38
C LEU A 226 -1.60 -27.33 29.10
N PRO A 227 -2.32 -28.25 28.40
CA PRO A 227 -3.02 -29.36 29.02
C PRO A 227 -2.14 -30.19 29.97
N GLN A 228 -0.90 -30.45 29.58
CA GLN A 228 0.06 -31.25 30.39
C GLN A 228 0.49 -30.58 31.69
N PHE A 229 0.27 -29.27 31.87
CA PHE A 229 0.64 -28.50 33.03
C PHE A 229 -0.54 -27.96 33.83
N SER A 230 -1.77 -28.18 33.35
CA SER A 230 -2.99 -27.65 33.94
C SER A 230 -3.57 -28.50 35.08
N LYS A 231 -3.06 -29.71 35.26
CA LYS A 231 -3.58 -30.68 36.25
C LYS A 231 -2.48 -31.17 37.19
N HIS A 232 -2.89 -31.59 38.38
CA HIS A 232 -2.09 -32.38 39.29
C HIS A 232 -1.96 -33.85 38.80
N PRO A 233 -1.04 -34.65 39.41
CA PRO A 233 -0.89 -36.07 39.06
C PRO A 233 -2.14 -36.91 39.30
N ASP A 234 -3.00 -36.48 40.24
CA ASP A 234 -4.29 -37.11 40.56
C ASP A 234 -5.44 -36.74 39.56
N GLY A 235 -5.14 -35.90 38.58
CA GLY A 235 -6.10 -35.47 37.57
C GLY A 235 -6.93 -34.23 37.92
N THR A 236 -6.80 -33.70 39.14
CA THR A 236 -7.46 -32.46 39.57
C THR A 236 -6.85 -31.25 38.89
N SER A 237 -7.67 -30.23 38.65
CA SER A 237 -7.19 -28.97 38.04
C SER A 237 -6.40 -28.16 39.06
N LYS A 238 -5.24 -27.61 38.62
CA LYS A 238 -4.47 -26.66 39.41
C LYS A 238 -5.23 -25.34 39.62
N SER A 239 -5.02 -24.75 40.79
CA SER A 239 -5.67 -23.49 41.19
C SER A 239 -4.80 -22.27 40.93
N TYR A 240 -5.22 -21.11 41.39
CA TYR A 240 -4.51 -19.85 41.32
C TYR A 240 -4.27 -19.31 42.73
N LYS A 241 -3.20 -18.53 42.88
CA LYS A 241 -2.88 -17.82 44.13
C LYS A 241 -2.68 -16.34 43.87
N ALA A 242 -2.94 -15.54 44.91
CA ALA A 242 -2.65 -14.11 44.88
C ALA A 242 -1.15 -13.86 44.97
N SER A 243 -0.67 -12.86 44.23
CA SER A 243 0.69 -12.36 44.26
C SER A 243 0.72 -10.84 44.12
N GLU A 244 1.88 -10.22 44.29
CA GLU A 244 2.10 -8.79 44.01
C GLU A 244 1.86 -8.40 42.53
N LEU A 245 1.96 -9.36 41.60
CA LEU A 245 1.68 -9.20 40.18
C LEU A 245 0.23 -9.56 39.80
N GLY A 246 -0.66 -9.78 40.80
CA GLY A 246 -2.02 -10.25 40.61
C GLY A 246 -2.14 -11.77 40.78
N SER A 247 -3.24 -12.35 40.27
CA SER A 247 -3.50 -13.79 40.35
C SER A 247 -2.59 -14.56 39.37
N ILE A 248 -1.79 -15.48 39.89
CA ILE A 248 -0.90 -16.36 39.13
C ILE A 248 -1.21 -17.84 39.41
N PRO A 249 -0.87 -18.78 38.51
CA PRO A 249 -0.97 -20.21 38.78
C PRO A 249 -0.28 -20.59 40.08
N GLU A 250 -0.86 -21.51 40.87
CA GLU A 250 -0.37 -21.90 42.19
C GLU A 250 1.08 -22.42 42.17
N ASP A 251 1.49 -23.07 41.08
CA ASP A 251 2.82 -23.64 40.86
C ASP A 251 3.86 -22.64 40.32
N TRP A 252 3.43 -21.41 40.06
CA TRP A 252 4.36 -20.36 39.64
C TRP A 252 4.97 -19.62 40.85
N LYS A 253 6.18 -19.10 40.67
CA LYS A 253 6.86 -18.26 41.64
C LYS A 253 7.12 -16.89 41.08
N VAL A 254 6.98 -15.86 41.89
CA VAL A 254 7.45 -14.51 41.57
C VAL A 254 8.91 -14.40 41.99
N LEU A 255 9.74 -14.01 41.03
CA LEU A 255 11.18 -13.81 41.24
C LEU A 255 11.58 -12.49 40.60
N SER A 256 12.58 -11.81 41.17
CA SER A 256 13.18 -10.66 40.51
C SER A 256 14.16 -11.12 39.42
N VAL A 257 14.37 -10.24 38.41
CA VAL A 257 15.32 -10.55 37.31
C VAL A 257 16.71 -10.89 37.88
N GLY A 258 17.19 -10.15 38.88
CA GLY A 258 18.49 -10.42 39.50
C GLY A 258 18.60 -11.74 40.27
N GLN A 259 17.49 -12.44 40.55
CA GLN A 259 17.52 -13.77 41.15
C GLN A 259 17.64 -14.91 40.12
N VAL A 260 17.45 -14.62 38.85
CA VAL A 260 17.37 -15.64 37.79
C VAL A 260 18.25 -15.35 36.58
N CYS A 261 18.85 -14.15 36.52
CA CYS A 261 19.71 -13.72 35.42
C CYS A 261 20.93 -12.95 35.96
N ASP A 262 22.09 -13.19 35.39
CA ASP A 262 23.23 -12.31 35.47
C ASP A 262 23.14 -11.27 34.36
N LEU A 263 23.37 -10.00 34.71
CA LEU A 263 23.28 -8.89 33.77
C LEU A 263 24.71 -8.45 33.38
N LEU A 264 25.07 -8.65 32.12
CA LEU A 264 26.28 -8.12 31.53
C LEU A 264 25.95 -6.87 30.72
N THR A 265 26.48 -5.72 31.13
CA THR A 265 26.42 -4.50 30.32
C THR A 265 27.51 -4.56 29.23
N GLY A 266 27.18 -4.12 28.01
CA GLY A 266 28.16 -4.09 26.94
C GLY A 266 29.35 -3.17 27.22
N PHE A 267 30.48 -3.40 26.55
CA PHE A 267 31.64 -2.54 26.61
C PHE A 267 31.42 -1.23 25.88
N PRO A 268 31.87 -0.07 26.40
CA PRO A 268 31.68 1.23 25.73
C PRO A 268 32.71 1.40 24.60
N PHE A 269 32.45 0.77 23.45
CA PHE A 269 33.28 0.89 22.26
C PHE A 269 33.30 2.32 21.71
N SER A 270 34.48 2.93 21.65
CA SER A 270 34.66 4.29 21.18
C SER A 270 34.46 4.37 19.66
N SER A 271 33.53 5.21 19.20
CA SER A 271 33.14 5.32 17.77
C SER A 271 34.29 5.75 16.85
N ASN A 272 35.33 6.45 17.38
CA ASN A 272 36.49 6.85 16.60
C ASN A 272 37.45 5.67 16.27
N LYS A 273 37.21 4.50 16.85
CA LYS A 273 37.96 3.26 16.59
C LYS A 273 37.19 2.26 15.75
N TYR A 274 36.00 2.63 15.26
CA TYR A 274 35.27 1.77 14.34
C TYR A 274 36.03 1.62 13.03
N SER A 275 35.83 0.47 12.38
CA SER A 275 36.49 0.12 11.12
C SER A 275 35.45 -0.32 10.08
N ASP A 276 35.90 -0.38 8.83
CA ASP A 276 35.04 -0.83 7.71
C ASP A 276 34.90 -2.36 7.65
N SER A 277 35.70 -3.07 8.44
CA SER A 277 35.70 -4.54 8.51
C SER A 277 36.22 -5.03 9.87
N GLY A 278 35.92 -6.28 10.20
CA GLY A 278 36.34 -6.90 11.47
C GLY A 278 35.17 -7.56 12.19
N ILE A 279 35.12 -7.42 13.52
CA ILE A 279 34.09 -8.03 14.36
C ILE A 279 32.86 -7.11 14.41
N ARG A 280 31.68 -7.68 14.14
CA ARG A 280 30.43 -6.91 14.17
C ARG A 280 30.08 -6.47 15.58
N LEU A 281 29.85 -5.19 15.79
CA LEU A 281 29.39 -4.65 17.06
C LEU A 281 27.88 -4.70 17.17
N LEU A 282 27.38 -5.46 18.14
CA LEU A 282 25.95 -5.42 18.49
C LEU A 282 25.69 -4.19 19.37
N ARG A 283 24.96 -3.24 18.84
CA ARG A 283 24.57 -1.99 19.52
C ARG A 283 23.04 -1.91 19.62
N GLY A 284 22.54 -1.02 20.47
CA GLY A 284 21.10 -0.78 20.58
C GLY A 284 20.41 -0.45 19.26
N SER A 285 21.12 0.20 18.31
CA SER A 285 20.63 0.47 16.95
C SER A 285 20.40 -0.78 16.10
N ASN A 286 21.12 -1.87 16.38
CA ASN A 286 20.97 -3.14 15.68
C ASN A 286 19.80 -3.98 16.21
N VAL A 287 19.36 -3.75 17.46
CA VAL A 287 18.31 -4.53 18.10
C VAL A 287 16.94 -3.96 17.70
N LYS A 288 16.21 -4.70 16.90
CA LYS A 288 14.84 -4.38 16.49
C LYS A 288 13.87 -5.41 17.09
N ARG A 289 12.58 -5.13 17.03
CA ARG A 289 11.58 -6.07 17.55
C ARG A 289 11.61 -7.38 16.76
N GLY A 290 12.14 -8.43 17.38
CA GLY A 290 12.16 -9.79 16.84
C GLY A 290 13.30 -10.12 15.87
N ILE A 291 14.18 -9.18 15.56
CA ILE A 291 15.34 -9.39 14.68
C ILE A 291 16.54 -8.57 15.12
N THR A 292 17.73 -8.97 14.69
CA THR A 292 18.93 -8.15 14.73
C THR A 292 19.21 -7.60 13.32
N ASP A 293 19.26 -6.28 13.20
CA ASP A 293 19.45 -5.57 11.92
C ASP A 293 20.96 -5.37 11.67
N TRP A 294 21.47 -6.01 10.63
CA TRP A 294 22.85 -5.93 10.17
C TRP A 294 23.00 -5.26 8.81
N SER A 295 22.08 -4.36 8.44
CA SER A 295 22.18 -3.59 7.19
C SER A 295 23.41 -2.67 7.20
N ASP A 296 23.96 -2.36 6.02
CA ASP A 296 25.19 -1.59 5.83
C ASP A 296 25.19 -0.22 6.52
N GLY A 297 24.04 0.46 6.55
CA GLY A 297 23.93 1.78 7.23
C GLY A 297 23.92 1.71 8.77
N ILE A 298 23.71 0.52 9.36
CA ILE A 298 23.59 0.32 10.80
C ILE A 298 24.76 -0.48 11.36
N THR A 299 25.29 -1.42 10.60
CA THR A 299 26.41 -2.30 11.01
C THR A 299 27.68 -1.50 11.23
N GLN A 300 28.32 -1.74 12.36
CA GLN A 300 29.67 -1.21 12.67
C GLN A 300 30.60 -2.36 13.06
N TYR A 301 31.86 -2.17 12.82
CA TYR A 301 32.85 -3.20 13.05
C TYR A 301 33.89 -2.71 14.04
N TRP A 302 34.49 -3.66 14.81
CA TRP A 302 35.62 -3.46 15.65
C TRP A 302 36.83 -4.20 15.06
N PRO A 303 37.99 -3.55 14.97
CA PRO A 303 39.13 -4.14 14.25
C PRO A 303 39.61 -5.47 14.86
N GLU A 304 39.74 -5.54 16.15
CA GLU A 304 40.31 -6.69 16.85
C GLU A 304 39.87 -6.73 18.31
N ILE A 305 39.65 -7.92 18.87
CA ILE A 305 39.34 -8.12 20.29
C ILE A 305 40.63 -8.26 21.07
N SER A 306 40.89 -7.32 21.97
CA SER A 306 41.95 -7.40 22.97
C SER A 306 41.51 -8.24 24.19
N ALA A 307 42.45 -8.72 24.98
CA ALA A 307 42.19 -9.61 26.12
C ALA A 307 41.24 -9.01 27.17
N ASP A 308 41.26 -7.69 27.35
CA ASP A 308 40.43 -6.93 28.28
C ASP A 308 38.93 -6.84 27.86
N ILE A 309 38.62 -7.03 26.57
CA ILE A 309 37.25 -6.99 26.08
C ILE A 309 36.72 -8.35 25.61
N LYS A 310 37.52 -9.42 25.76
CA LYS A 310 37.17 -10.79 25.32
C LYS A 310 35.87 -11.31 25.94
N GLN A 311 35.51 -10.89 27.14
CA GLN A 311 34.27 -11.29 27.81
C GLN A 311 33.01 -10.74 27.14
N TYR A 312 33.13 -9.82 26.19
CA TYR A 312 32.00 -9.20 25.43
C TYR A 312 31.89 -9.75 24.01
N GLU A 313 32.64 -10.79 23.67
CA GLU A 313 32.61 -11.48 22.37
C GLU A 313 31.33 -12.31 22.11
#